data_433fec5bd9d884db490b4fbf99cea6ff
#
_entry.id   433fec5bd9d884db490b4fbf99cea6ff
#
_cell.length_a   1.000
_cell.length_b   1.000
_cell.length_c   1.000
_cell.angle_alpha   90.00
_cell.angle_beta   90.00
_cell.angle_gamma   90.00
#
_symmetry.space_group_name_H-M   'P 1'
#
loop_
_entity.id
_entity.type
_entity.pdbx_description
1 polymer ?
#
loop_
_entity_poly.entity_id
_entity_poly.type
_entity_poly.pdbx_seq_one_letter_code
_entity_poly.pdbx_strand_id
1 'polypeptide(L)'
;MSNPIISQDIIDVIDQLKPKHSLDPSNLSMVLLKKVSNQICMPLKHIVNLSLATGEIPDQIKTAKVVPIFKSRDSTDINNYRPISLLSSFGKILEKIVANKLVFFLESNNLISTQQFGFRTGHSTVHPMMLLLNRLTSALNAKKHSIVIFCDLKKAFDTYDHKILLSKLHDIGVRGTELRWFENYLSNRNQFVSINNVSSSMLKILKGVPQGSILGPILFLIYINDLPKCTNLFSLLFADDTTLSDSDNDIQLLISRVNTEFRKVTHYFRINKLSLHPDKTKFMLFSTNKTVINLDIELFINNNSPGVVRENPNLVHRMETVDTNSNIPAMRFLGVFFDPALNFKYHVQQIMSKLSRALYILRTVKNLLTPHTLKSLYYTLFHCHLIYAMPIWTICNLQLQKDLHIKQKMALRTIAGLKYNDHTEPTFKKLEILPFPNLIEFFNLQFMQQFVQKFLPEAFNSTWITNLIRREGQSMQISLRNDNDLYAPPANLSLTSNHPLSTLPIIWDRFADERVKFIRNKPEFDKSLKTYFLNRLSKHITCNNPFCPSCVLRVS
;
A
#
# COMPACT_ATOMS: atom_id res chain seq x y z
N MET A 1 -21.91 10.45 -17.01
CA MET A 1 -22.70 9.46 -16.18
C MET A 1 -24.03 9.05 -16.87
N SER A 2 -24.12 9.16 -18.17
CA SER A 2 -25.37 9.21 -18.97
C SER A 2 -26.18 7.90 -19.08
N ASN A 3 -25.61 6.73 -18.84
CA ASN A 3 -26.39 5.49 -18.97
C ASN A 3 -27.26 5.25 -17.72
N PRO A 4 -28.59 5.06 -17.88
CA PRO A 4 -29.46 4.77 -16.76
C PRO A 4 -29.08 3.43 -16.09
N ILE A 5 -29.26 3.39 -14.77
CA ILE A 5 -29.02 2.20 -13.96
C ILE A 5 -30.17 1.23 -14.16
N ILE A 6 -29.85 -0.05 -14.34
CA ILE A 6 -30.83 -1.14 -14.40
C ILE A 6 -30.93 -1.88 -13.06
N SER A 7 -31.95 -2.73 -12.89
CA SER A 7 -32.16 -3.45 -11.62
C SER A 7 -31.01 -4.38 -11.27
N GLN A 8 -30.36 -4.99 -12.27
CA GLN A 8 -29.21 -5.86 -12.05
C GLN A 8 -28.01 -5.09 -11.46
N ASP A 9 -27.75 -3.85 -11.91
CA ASP A 9 -26.66 -3.02 -11.35
C ASP A 9 -26.85 -2.78 -9.85
N ILE A 10 -28.12 -2.61 -9.39
CA ILE A 10 -28.43 -2.44 -7.97
C ILE A 10 -28.11 -3.73 -7.19
N ILE A 11 -28.51 -4.88 -7.70
CA ILE A 11 -28.24 -6.18 -7.07
C ILE A 11 -26.74 -6.43 -7.00
N ASP A 12 -26.00 -6.24 -8.09
CA ASP A 12 -24.56 -6.44 -8.17
C ASP A 12 -23.80 -5.53 -7.18
N VAL A 13 -24.24 -4.29 -7.04
CA VAL A 13 -23.66 -3.35 -6.07
C VAL A 13 -23.95 -3.79 -4.64
N ILE A 14 -25.18 -4.23 -4.32
CA ILE A 14 -25.50 -4.75 -2.99
C ILE A 14 -24.64 -5.98 -2.66
N ASP A 15 -24.42 -6.87 -3.64
CA ASP A 15 -23.61 -8.08 -3.45
C ASP A 15 -22.12 -7.79 -3.25
N GLN A 16 -21.59 -6.77 -3.89
CA GLN A 16 -20.20 -6.30 -3.69
C GLN A 16 -19.97 -5.69 -2.31
N LEU A 17 -21.01 -5.12 -1.67
CA LEU A 17 -20.86 -4.52 -0.35
C LEU A 17 -20.65 -5.60 0.72
N LYS A 18 -19.72 -5.37 1.66
CA LYS A 18 -19.43 -6.33 2.74
C LYS A 18 -20.65 -6.50 3.65
N PRO A 19 -21.05 -7.74 3.97
CA PRO A 19 -22.11 -7.98 4.93
C PRO A 19 -21.66 -7.53 6.33
N LYS A 20 -22.32 -6.51 6.87
CA LYS A 20 -22.06 -5.95 8.21
C LYS A 20 -23.35 -6.01 9.01
N HIS A 21 -23.24 -6.47 10.27
CA HIS A 21 -24.32 -6.49 11.24
C HIS A 21 -24.51 -5.14 11.96
N SER A 22 -23.54 -4.23 11.85
CA SER A 22 -23.65 -2.89 12.46
C SER A 22 -24.84 -2.14 11.85
N LEU A 23 -25.65 -1.56 12.74
CA LEU A 23 -26.81 -0.76 12.35
C LEU A 23 -26.36 0.63 11.92
N ASP A 24 -26.95 1.10 10.84
CA ASP A 24 -26.80 2.47 10.34
C ASP A 24 -27.68 3.46 11.13
N PRO A 25 -27.67 4.79 10.82
CA PRO A 25 -28.52 5.76 11.50
C PRO A 25 -30.04 5.45 11.43
N SER A 26 -30.47 4.67 10.44
CA SER A 26 -31.86 4.24 10.25
C SER A 26 -32.16 2.85 10.87
N ASN A 27 -31.25 2.32 11.70
CA ASN A 27 -31.33 0.98 12.29
C ASN A 27 -31.40 -0.18 11.27
N LEU A 28 -30.84 0.02 10.08
CA LEU A 28 -30.73 -0.99 9.04
C LEU A 28 -29.32 -1.57 8.98
N SER A 29 -29.22 -2.88 8.71
CA SER A 29 -27.94 -3.55 8.47
C SER A 29 -27.76 -3.94 7.00
N MET A 30 -26.53 -3.98 6.52
CA MET A 30 -26.25 -4.43 5.15
C MET A 30 -26.61 -5.91 4.94
N VAL A 31 -26.56 -6.73 6.00
CA VAL A 31 -27.00 -8.13 5.98
C VAL A 31 -28.49 -8.24 5.65
N LEU A 32 -29.32 -7.38 6.23
CA LEU A 32 -30.76 -7.34 5.93
C LEU A 32 -31.00 -6.92 4.48
N LEU A 33 -30.36 -5.85 4.01
CA LEU A 33 -30.53 -5.37 2.63
C LEU A 33 -30.11 -6.40 1.59
N LYS A 34 -29.07 -7.18 1.86
CA LYS A 34 -28.68 -8.30 0.98
C LYS A 34 -29.76 -9.39 0.86
N LYS A 35 -30.45 -9.70 1.96
CA LYS A 35 -31.53 -10.71 1.96
C LYS A 35 -32.76 -10.27 1.18
N VAL A 36 -33.01 -8.98 1.07
CA VAL A 36 -34.18 -8.42 0.40
C VAL A 36 -33.83 -7.66 -0.89
N SER A 37 -32.62 -7.88 -1.44
CA SER A 37 -32.12 -7.15 -2.59
C SER A 37 -33.04 -7.19 -3.81
N ASN A 38 -33.61 -8.37 -4.11
CA ASN A 38 -34.53 -8.57 -5.23
C ASN A 38 -35.84 -7.78 -5.08
N GLN A 39 -36.35 -7.64 -3.86
CA GLN A 39 -37.60 -6.95 -3.57
C GLN A 39 -37.46 -5.44 -3.64
N ILE A 40 -36.27 -4.92 -3.23
CA ILE A 40 -36.02 -3.49 -3.14
C ILE A 40 -35.31 -2.92 -4.39
N CYS A 41 -34.83 -3.74 -5.32
CA CYS A 41 -34.06 -3.27 -6.47
C CYS A 41 -34.83 -2.30 -7.38
N MET A 42 -36.13 -2.51 -7.60
CA MET A 42 -36.96 -1.66 -8.46
C MET A 42 -37.13 -0.24 -7.88
N PRO A 43 -37.62 -0.06 -6.62
CA PRO A 43 -37.70 1.29 -6.03
C PRO A 43 -36.33 1.95 -5.89
N LEU A 44 -35.26 1.20 -5.53
CA LEU A 44 -33.91 1.76 -5.46
C LEU A 44 -33.40 2.22 -6.83
N LYS A 45 -33.64 1.44 -7.89
CA LYS A 45 -33.32 1.87 -9.26
C LYS A 45 -33.99 3.19 -9.60
N HIS A 46 -35.27 3.35 -9.28
CA HIS A 46 -36.00 4.59 -9.54
C HIS A 46 -35.35 5.78 -8.81
N ILE A 47 -35.11 5.65 -7.49
CA ILE A 47 -34.52 6.70 -6.66
C ILE A 47 -33.11 7.07 -7.16
N VAL A 48 -32.27 6.07 -7.49
CA VAL A 48 -30.91 6.29 -8.00
C VAL A 48 -30.95 7.03 -9.33
N ASN A 49 -31.76 6.60 -10.28
CA ASN A 49 -31.87 7.27 -11.58
C ASN A 49 -32.43 8.69 -11.45
N LEU A 50 -33.41 8.90 -10.58
CA LEU A 50 -33.93 10.24 -10.29
C LEU A 50 -32.84 11.15 -9.71
N SER A 51 -32.09 10.66 -8.71
CA SER A 51 -30.96 11.39 -8.12
C SER A 51 -29.90 11.77 -9.15
N LEU A 52 -29.55 10.85 -10.05
CA LEU A 52 -28.57 11.12 -11.13
C LEU A 52 -29.09 12.10 -12.17
N ALA A 53 -30.40 12.06 -12.48
CA ALA A 53 -31.03 12.94 -13.47
C ALA A 53 -31.22 14.37 -12.94
N THR A 54 -31.57 14.52 -11.67
CA THR A 54 -31.83 15.84 -11.03
C THR A 54 -30.57 16.47 -10.44
N GLY A 55 -29.55 15.68 -10.13
CA GLY A 55 -28.37 16.12 -9.36
C GLY A 55 -28.67 16.27 -7.87
N GLU A 56 -29.76 15.69 -7.36
CA GLU A 56 -30.18 15.83 -5.96
C GLU A 56 -30.07 14.49 -5.21
N ILE A 57 -29.76 14.59 -3.93
CA ILE A 57 -29.61 13.44 -3.03
C ILE A 57 -30.60 13.62 -1.87
N PRO A 58 -31.37 12.59 -1.53
CA PRO A 58 -32.30 12.66 -0.39
C PRO A 58 -31.59 13.00 0.92
N ASP A 59 -32.09 14.00 1.65
CA ASP A 59 -31.44 14.48 2.88
C ASP A 59 -31.39 13.41 3.99
N GLN A 60 -32.32 12.47 3.98
CA GLN A 60 -32.38 11.35 4.93
C GLN A 60 -31.10 10.50 4.92
N ILE A 61 -30.40 10.42 3.77
CA ILE A 61 -29.15 9.63 3.66
C ILE A 61 -27.88 10.44 3.91
N LYS A 62 -28.01 11.76 4.17
CA LYS A 62 -26.88 12.66 4.43
C LYS A 62 -26.44 12.69 5.91
N THR A 63 -27.15 12.00 6.80
CA THR A 63 -26.79 11.93 8.23
C THR A 63 -25.80 10.82 8.51
N ALA A 64 -24.75 11.12 9.28
CA ALA A 64 -23.73 10.18 9.72
C ALA A 64 -23.77 9.96 11.23
N LYS A 65 -23.76 8.72 11.68
CA LYS A 65 -23.54 8.33 13.08
C LYS A 65 -22.05 8.08 13.28
N VAL A 66 -21.38 8.90 14.09
CA VAL A 66 -19.95 8.79 14.37
C VAL A 66 -19.72 7.90 15.60
N VAL A 67 -18.87 6.87 15.43
CA VAL A 67 -18.41 5.99 16.50
C VAL A 67 -16.90 6.21 16.67
N PRO A 68 -16.42 6.69 17.83
CA PRO A 68 -15.01 6.85 18.09
C PRO A 68 -14.35 5.49 18.32
N ILE A 69 -13.34 5.15 17.51
CA ILE A 69 -12.56 3.92 17.66
C ILE A 69 -11.17 4.27 18.18
N PHE A 70 -10.82 3.71 19.34
CA PHE A 70 -9.50 3.89 19.95
C PHE A 70 -8.37 3.42 19.02
N LYS A 71 -7.37 4.26 18.84
CA LYS A 71 -6.22 3.98 17.97
C LYS A 71 -5.01 3.47 18.73
N SER A 72 -4.53 4.22 19.71
CA SER A 72 -3.33 3.93 20.51
C SER A 72 -3.05 5.06 21.49
N ARG A 73 -2.09 4.88 22.38
CA ARG A 73 -1.62 5.81 23.41
C ARG A 73 -2.61 5.93 24.59
N ASP A 74 -2.86 7.13 25.07
CA ASP A 74 -3.75 7.39 26.19
C ASP A 74 -5.22 7.36 25.75
N SER A 75 -6.04 6.54 26.41
CA SER A 75 -7.47 6.41 26.14
C SER A 75 -8.31 7.59 26.66
N THR A 76 -7.73 8.44 27.48
CA THR A 76 -8.41 9.66 27.98
C THR A 76 -8.33 10.84 27.01
N ASP A 77 -7.37 10.80 26.08
CA ASP A 77 -7.23 11.84 25.05
C ASP A 77 -8.08 11.52 23.81
N ILE A 78 -9.05 12.38 23.53
CA ILE A 78 -9.96 12.29 22.38
C ILE A 78 -9.21 12.28 21.02
N ASN A 79 -8.03 12.87 20.93
CA ASN A 79 -7.21 12.87 19.71
C ASN A 79 -6.66 11.48 19.35
N ASN A 80 -6.69 10.55 20.31
CA ASN A 80 -6.27 9.15 20.11
C ASN A 80 -7.40 8.26 19.57
N TYR A 81 -8.55 8.84 19.20
CA TYR A 81 -9.67 8.13 18.58
C TYR A 81 -9.82 8.49 17.10
N ARG A 82 -10.24 7.50 16.31
CA ARG A 82 -10.68 7.72 14.92
C ARG A 82 -12.19 7.87 14.88
N PRO A 83 -12.74 8.98 14.35
CA PRO A 83 -14.19 9.17 14.21
C PRO A 83 -14.70 8.38 12.99
N ILE A 84 -15.08 7.12 13.19
CA ILE A 84 -15.63 6.31 12.09
C ILE A 84 -17.11 6.63 11.91
N SER A 85 -17.48 7.07 10.70
CA SER A 85 -18.84 7.41 10.33
C SER A 85 -19.59 6.19 9.81
N LEU A 86 -20.68 5.84 10.48
CA LEU A 86 -21.68 4.91 9.98
C LEU A 86 -22.68 5.71 9.15
N LEU A 87 -22.68 5.45 7.84
CA LEU A 87 -23.56 6.08 6.88
C LEU A 87 -24.77 5.19 6.58
N SER A 88 -25.87 5.77 6.11
CA SER A 88 -27.04 5.05 5.64
C SER A 88 -26.65 3.95 4.66
N SER A 89 -27.20 2.76 4.84
CA SER A 89 -26.96 1.61 3.96
C SER A 89 -27.46 1.89 2.53
N PHE A 90 -28.56 2.62 2.37
CA PHE A 90 -29.03 3.09 1.06
C PHE A 90 -28.07 4.14 0.47
N GLY A 91 -27.55 5.05 1.31
CA GLY A 91 -26.52 6.01 0.89
C GLY A 91 -25.27 5.33 0.37
N LYS A 92 -24.83 4.24 0.98
CA LYS A 92 -23.68 3.45 0.48
C LYS A 92 -23.93 2.79 -0.87
N ILE A 93 -25.16 2.34 -1.16
CA ILE A 93 -25.52 1.79 -2.47
C ILE A 93 -25.40 2.91 -3.52
N LEU A 94 -25.99 4.06 -3.26
CA LEU A 94 -25.91 5.23 -4.15
C LEU A 94 -24.44 5.67 -4.36
N GLU A 95 -23.69 5.84 -3.26
CA GLU A 95 -22.25 6.15 -3.33
C GLU A 95 -21.46 5.16 -4.16
N LYS A 96 -21.73 3.84 -4.02
CA LYS A 96 -20.99 2.79 -4.75
C LYS A 96 -21.26 2.85 -6.24
N ILE A 97 -22.50 3.13 -6.65
CA ILE A 97 -22.88 3.30 -8.06
C ILE A 97 -22.14 4.51 -8.66
N VAL A 98 -22.20 5.66 -7.98
CA VAL A 98 -21.50 6.88 -8.44
C VAL A 98 -19.99 6.69 -8.42
N ALA A 99 -19.44 6.03 -7.40
CA ALA A 99 -18.02 5.70 -7.31
C ALA A 99 -17.55 4.85 -8.50
N ASN A 100 -18.33 3.81 -8.86
CA ASN A 100 -17.99 2.97 -10.00
C ASN A 100 -17.96 3.78 -11.32
N LYS A 101 -18.96 4.65 -11.55
CA LYS A 101 -19.01 5.53 -12.73
C LYS A 101 -17.87 6.55 -12.74
N LEU A 102 -17.57 7.17 -11.58
CA LEU A 102 -16.50 8.16 -11.44
C LEU A 102 -15.12 7.50 -11.67
N VAL A 103 -14.85 6.35 -11.05
CA VAL A 103 -13.59 5.61 -11.24
C VAL A 103 -13.42 5.20 -12.70
N PHE A 104 -14.46 4.68 -13.34
CA PHE A 104 -14.42 4.35 -14.77
C PHE A 104 -14.08 5.59 -15.62
N PHE A 105 -14.72 6.73 -15.36
CA PHE A 105 -14.42 7.98 -16.06
C PHE A 105 -12.96 8.42 -15.86
N LEU A 106 -12.47 8.40 -14.62
CA LEU A 106 -11.11 8.83 -14.28
C LEU A 106 -10.04 7.92 -14.92
N GLU A 107 -10.22 6.60 -14.84
CA GLU A 107 -9.24 5.63 -15.38
C GLU A 107 -9.29 5.56 -16.90
N SER A 108 -10.48 5.56 -17.53
CA SER A 108 -10.61 5.50 -18.99
C SER A 108 -10.06 6.74 -19.69
N ASN A 109 -9.99 7.88 -19.03
CA ASN A 109 -9.45 9.12 -19.57
C ASN A 109 -8.05 9.46 -19.03
N ASN A 110 -7.40 8.55 -18.27
CA ASN A 110 -6.08 8.75 -17.68
C ASN A 110 -5.98 10.06 -16.86
N LEU A 111 -7.02 10.38 -16.09
CA LEU A 111 -7.12 11.63 -15.34
C LEU A 111 -6.44 11.57 -13.97
N ILE A 112 -6.14 10.37 -13.45
CA ILE A 112 -5.40 10.20 -12.20
C ILE A 112 -3.91 10.13 -12.52
N SER A 113 -3.11 10.88 -11.74
CA SER A 113 -1.65 10.86 -11.85
C SER A 113 -1.09 9.44 -11.77
N THR A 114 -0.15 9.10 -12.64
CA THR A 114 0.57 7.82 -12.62
C THR A 114 1.38 7.61 -11.33
N GLN A 115 1.64 8.67 -10.58
CA GLN A 115 2.34 8.66 -9.30
C GLN A 115 1.41 8.39 -8.10
N GLN A 116 0.09 8.28 -8.31
CA GLN A 116 -0.88 7.91 -7.28
C GLN A 116 -1.17 6.42 -7.30
N PHE A 117 -0.92 5.76 -6.16
CA PHE A 117 -1.09 4.30 -6.01
C PHE A 117 -2.22 3.91 -5.04
N GLY A 118 -2.69 4.85 -4.20
CA GLY A 118 -3.75 4.59 -3.24
C GLY A 118 -5.13 4.49 -3.89
N PHE A 119 -5.98 3.59 -3.38
CA PHE A 119 -7.38 3.43 -3.78
C PHE A 119 -7.64 3.19 -5.27
N ARG A 120 -6.65 2.76 -6.03
CA ARG A 120 -6.76 2.42 -7.45
C ARG A 120 -6.77 0.91 -7.66
N THR A 121 -7.57 0.44 -8.62
CA THR A 121 -7.61 -0.97 -9.02
C THR A 121 -6.29 -1.37 -9.68
N GLY A 122 -5.81 -2.56 -9.39
CA GLY A 122 -4.51 -3.04 -9.91
C GLY A 122 -3.28 -2.44 -9.22
N HIS A 123 -3.46 -1.51 -8.27
CA HIS A 123 -2.37 -0.91 -7.51
C HIS A 123 -2.26 -1.53 -6.11
N SER A 124 -1.05 -1.55 -5.57
CA SER A 124 -0.76 -2.09 -4.23
C SER A 124 0.31 -1.27 -3.52
N THR A 125 0.46 -1.46 -2.21
CA THR A 125 1.54 -0.81 -1.43
C THR A 125 2.93 -1.23 -1.88
N VAL A 126 3.08 -2.40 -2.50
CA VAL A 126 4.37 -2.90 -3.01
C VAL A 126 4.88 -2.02 -4.16
N HIS A 127 3.98 -1.49 -5.00
CA HIS A 127 4.35 -0.72 -6.19
C HIS A 127 5.16 0.55 -5.85
N PRO A 128 4.65 1.51 -5.04
CA PRO A 128 5.44 2.69 -4.70
C PRO A 128 6.70 2.35 -3.89
N MET A 129 6.67 1.31 -3.04
CA MET A 129 7.86 0.85 -2.34
C MET A 129 8.93 0.33 -3.30
N MET A 130 8.55 -0.42 -4.33
CA MET A 130 9.47 -0.95 -5.34
C MET A 130 10.09 0.18 -6.18
N LEU A 131 9.29 1.17 -6.58
CA LEU A 131 9.79 2.35 -7.32
C LEU A 131 10.77 3.16 -6.47
N LEU A 132 10.46 3.38 -5.18
CA LEU A 132 11.37 4.07 -4.26
C LEU A 132 12.67 3.27 -4.08
N LEU A 133 12.56 1.97 -3.80
CA LEU A 133 13.73 1.09 -3.63
C LEU A 133 14.62 1.11 -4.88
N ASN A 134 14.01 0.99 -6.07
CA ASN A 134 14.74 1.05 -7.34
C ASN A 134 15.51 2.38 -7.51
N ARG A 135 14.82 3.50 -7.24
CA ARG A 135 15.45 4.83 -7.35
C ARG A 135 16.63 4.98 -6.40
N LEU A 136 16.46 4.59 -5.14
CA LEU A 136 17.51 4.67 -4.11
C LEU A 136 18.70 3.78 -4.44
N THR A 137 18.48 2.53 -4.82
CA THR A 137 19.58 1.61 -5.14
C THR A 137 20.29 2.01 -6.43
N SER A 138 19.58 2.53 -7.44
CA SER A 138 20.20 3.06 -8.65
C SER A 138 21.08 4.28 -8.34
N ALA A 139 20.62 5.18 -7.49
CA ALA A 139 21.39 6.34 -7.05
C ALA A 139 22.65 5.92 -6.26
N LEU A 140 22.50 5.00 -5.29
CA LEU A 140 23.63 4.48 -4.52
C LEU A 140 24.65 3.73 -5.40
N ASN A 141 24.19 2.98 -6.40
CA ASN A 141 25.07 2.31 -7.36
C ASN A 141 25.86 3.30 -8.22
N ALA A 142 25.27 4.46 -8.52
CA ALA A 142 25.92 5.59 -9.18
C ALA A 142 26.70 6.50 -8.22
N LYS A 143 26.89 6.10 -6.94
CA LYS A 143 27.55 6.86 -5.86
C LYS A 143 26.91 8.23 -5.58
N LYS A 144 25.64 8.41 -5.92
CA LYS A 144 24.86 9.62 -5.63
C LYS A 144 24.32 9.60 -4.20
N HIS A 145 24.08 10.79 -3.68
CA HIS A 145 23.34 11.01 -2.44
C HIS A 145 21.85 11.13 -2.78
N SER A 146 20.98 10.66 -1.90
CA SER A 146 19.52 10.79 -2.08
C SER A 146 18.88 11.28 -0.80
N ILE A 147 17.98 12.26 -0.92
CA ILE A 147 17.12 12.72 0.17
C ILE A 147 15.69 12.25 -0.12
N VAL A 148 15.06 11.64 0.87
CA VAL A 148 13.64 11.23 0.82
C VAL A 148 12.89 11.94 1.94
N ILE A 149 11.81 12.64 1.60
CA ILE A 149 10.90 13.31 2.54
C ILE A 149 9.61 12.50 2.61
N PHE A 150 9.20 12.14 3.82
CA PHE A 150 7.94 11.47 4.12
C PHE A 150 6.99 12.49 4.76
N CYS A 151 5.97 12.91 4.01
CA CYS A 151 5.01 13.92 4.45
C CYS A 151 3.82 13.24 5.13
N ASP A 152 3.42 13.75 6.30
CA ASP A 152 2.20 13.34 7.01
C ASP A 152 1.22 14.52 7.03
N LEU A 153 0.00 14.32 6.53
CA LEU A 153 -1.04 15.33 6.53
C LEU A 153 -1.92 15.25 7.78
N LYS A 154 -2.26 16.40 8.36
CA LYS A 154 -3.17 16.47 9.50
C LYS A 154 -4.61 16.25 9.06
N LYS A 155 -5.23 15.12 9.47
CA LYS A 155 -6.67 14.83 9.25
C LYS A 155 -7.11 15.09 7.79
N ALA A 156 -6.36 14.63 6.80
CA ALA A 156 -6.53 14.95 5.38
C ALA A 156 -7.98 14.77 4.89
N PHE A 157 -8.64 13.68 5.26
CA PHE A 157 -10.03 13.41 4.87
C PHE A 157 -11.07 14.31 5.54
N ASP A 158 -10.74 14.93 6.67
CA ASP A 158 -11.67 15.75 7.46
C ASP A 158 -11.56 17.25 7.13
N THR A 159 -10.50 17.67 6.42
CA THR A 159 -10.11 19.08 6.35
C THR A 159 -10.19 19.71 4.97
N TYR A 160 -10.26 18.95 3.89
CA TYR A 160 -10.28 19.54 2.57
C TYR A 160 -11.54 20.36 2.26
N ASP A 161 -11.35 21.42 1.50
CA ASP A 161 -12.38 22.43 1.22
C ASP A 161 -13.28 21.97 0.07
N HIS A 162 -14.59 22.04 0.26
CA HIS A 162 -15.57 21.61 -0.74
C HIS A 162 -15.52 22.44 -2.02
N LYS A 163 -15.28 23.77 -1.92
CA LYS A 163 -15.21 24.66 -3.10
C LYS A 163 -14.01 24.32 -3.97
N ILE A 164 -12.83 24.06 -3.34
CA ILE A 164 -11.64 23.65 -4.06
C ILE A 164 -11.86 22.28 -4.74
N LEU A 165 -12.49 21.33 -4.03
CA LEU A 165 -12.82 20.03 -4.62
C LEU A 165 -13.74 20.14 -5.83
N LEU A 166 -14.80 20.96 -5.73
CA LEU A 166 -15.74 21.17 -6.84
C LEU A 166 -15.07 21.85 -8.03
N SER A 167 -14.17 22.80 -7.81
CA SER A 167 -13.35 23.38 -8.89
C SER A 167 -12.49 22.30 -9.57
N LYS A 168 -11.79 21.46 -8.79
CA LYS A 168 -10.98 20.37 -9.37
C LYS A 168 -11.82 19.32 -10.10
N LEU A 169 -13.02 19.00 -9.62
CA LEU A 169 -13.97 18.14 -10.34
C LEU A 169 -14.37 18.76 -11.69
N HIS A 170 -14.66 20.07 -11.70
CA HIS A 170 -14.98 20.79 -12.92
C HIS A 170 -13.80 20.75 -13.92
N ASP A 171 -12.58 21.00 -13.44
CA ASP A 171 -11.37 21.08 -14.27
C ASP A 171 -11.02 19.73 -14.93
N ILE A 172 -11.31 18.61 -14.26
CA ILE A 172 -11.15 17.27 -14.87
C ILE A 172 -12.31 16.86 -15.78
N GLY A 173 -13.33 17.73 -15.96
CA GLY A 173 -14.42 17.52 -16.91
C GLY A 173 -15.75 17.05 -16.32
N VAL A 174 -15.89 16.95 -15.00
CA VAL A 174 -17.20 16.72 -14.35
C VAL A 174 -17.98 18.02 -14.34
N ARG A 175 -19.09 18.10 -15.09
CA ARG A 175 -19.83 19.35 -15.34
C ARG A 175 -21.34 19.13 -15.25
N GLY A 176 -22.10 20.23 -15.31
CA GLY A 176 -23.56 20.19 -15.40
C GLY A 176 -24.22 19.49 -14.21
N THR A 177 -25.13 18.59 -14.50
CA THR A 177 -25.91 17.84 -13.49
C THR A 177 -25.02 16.98 -12.61
N GLU A 178 -23.95 16.39 -13.18
CA GLU A 178 -23.00 15.58 -12.42
C GLU A 178 -22.25 16.42 -11.37
N LEU A 179 -21.81 17.63 -11.73
CA LEU A 179 -21.15 18.52 -10.77
C LEU A 179 -22.13 18.99 -9.68
N ARG A 180 -23.39 19.31 -10.06
CA ARG A 180 -24.47 19.63 -9.12
C ARG A 180 -24.74 18.49 -8.15
N TRP A 181 -24.65 17.23 -8.63
CA TRP A 181 -24.79 16.06 -7.79
C TRP A 181 -23.71 16.02 -6.70
N PHE A 182 -22.43 16.27 -7.04
CA PHE A 182 -21.35 16.32 -6.06
C PHE A 182 -21.47 17.52 -5.10
N GLU A 183 -21.92 18.67 -5.58
CA GLU A 183 -22.21 19.82 -4.74
C GLU A 183 -23.32 19.48 -3.72
N ASN A 184 -24.40 18.86 -4.17
CA ASN A 184 -25.49 18.40 -3.29
C ASN A 184 -25.03 17.29 -2.34
N TYR A 185 -24.14 16.36 -2.80
CA TYR A 185 -23.55 15.32 -1.96
C TYR A 185 -22.75 15.89 -0.80
N LEU A 186 -22.01 16.95 -1.01
CA LEU A 186 -21.16 17.60 -0.01
C LEU A 186 -21.92 18.54 0.91
N SER A 187 -23.06 19.11 0.44
CA SER A 187 -23.84 20.11 1.16
C SER A 187 -24.84 19.50 2.14
N ASN A 188 -25.20 20.27 3.18
CA ASN A 188 -26.24 19.94 4.17
C ASN A 188 -26.06 18.57 4.86
N ARG A 189 -24.82 18.11 5.00
CA ARG A 189 -24.51 16.89 5.73
C ARG A 189 -24.48 17.15 7.23
N ASN A 190 -25.04 16.21 7.98
CA ASN A 190 -25.08 16.26 9.43
C ASN A 190 -24.40 15.04 10.04
N GLN A 191 -23.88 15.21 11.26
CA GLN A 191 -23.32 14.10 12.03
C GLN A 191 -23.65 14.24 13.51
N PHE A 192 -23.70 13.11 14.19
CA PHE A 192 -23.78 13.03 15.65
C PHE A 192 -22.88 11.90 16.15
N VAL A 193 -22.32 12.07 17.35
CA VAL A 193 -21.49 11.04 18.00
C VAL A 193 -22.39 10.15 18.85
N SER A 194 -22.17 8.84 18.81
CA SER A 194 -22.91 7.89 19.65
C SER A 194 -21.94 6.96 20.38
N ILE A 195 -22.03 6.94 21.72
CA ILE A 195 -21.23 6.11 22.61
C ILE A 195 -22.17 5.48 23.65
N ASN A 196 -22.13 4.16 23.78
CA ASN A 196 -22.94 3.42 24.77
C ASN A 196 -24.43 3.81 24.75
N ASN A 197 -25.02 3.94 23.56
CA ASN A 197 -26.42 4.33 23.31
C ASN A 197 -26.76 5.79 23.71
N VAL A 198 -25.79 6.58 24.10
CA VAL A 198 -25.96 8.04 24.29
C VAL A 198 -25.52 8.75 23.02
N SER A 199 -26.32 9.69 22.54
CA SER A 199 -26.05 10.46 21.32
C SER A 199 -25.87 11.94 21.62
N SER A 200 -24.90 12.56 20.96
CA SER A 200 -24.71 14.02 21.00
C SER A 200 -25.79 14.74 20.21
N SER A 201 -25.82 16.08 20.34
CA SER A 201 -26.53 16.92 19.39
C SER A 201 -25.99 16.78 17.97
N MET A 202 -26.83 17.09 16.99
CA MET A 202 -26.50 17.03 15.57
C MET A 202 -25.69 18.25 15.14
N LEU A 203 -24.59 18.05 14.43
CA LEU A 203 -23.71 19.10 13.91
C LEU A 203 -23.56 18.99 12.39
N LYS A 204 -23.44 20.11 11.71
CA LYS A 204 -23.20 20.18 10.26
C LYS A 204 -21.74 19.87 9.93
N ILE A 205 -21.52 19.16 8.84
CA ILE A 205 -20.19 18.92 8.25
C ILE A 205 -19.94 20.02 7.23
N LEU A 206 -18.96 20.88 7.49
CA LEU A 206 -18.63 22.03 6.64
C LEU A 206 -17.39 21.80 5.75
N LYS A 207 -16.59 20.78 6.04
CA LYS A 207 -15.34 20.45 5.36
C LYS A 207 -15.14 18.93 5.35
N GLY A 208 -14.33 18.45 4.39
CA GLY A 208 -14.01 17.02 4.29
C GLY A 208 -15.22 16.15 3.95
N VAL A 209 -15.06 14.85 4.16
CA VAL A 209 -16.12 13.85 3.99
C VAL A 209 -16.12 12.88 5.17
N PRO A 210 -17.26 12.24 5.45
CA PRO A 210 -17.34 11.25 6.53
C PRO A 210 -16.32 10.12 6.37
N GLN A 211 -15.53 9.84 7.40
CA GLN A 211 -14.60 8.71 7.42
C GLN A 211 -15.39 7.40 7.43
N GLY A 212 -15.56 6.79 6.27
CA GLY A 212 -16.36 5.58 6.05
C GLY A 212 -17.27 5.67 4.84
N SER A 213 -17.28 6.82 4.13
CA SER A 213 -17.89 6.96 2.81
C SER A 213 -17.11 6.19 1.74
N ILE A 214 -17.81 5.75 0.71
CA ILE A 214 -17.20 5.05 -0.43
C ILE A 214 -16.57 6.06 -1.41
N LEU A 215 -17.20 7.22 -1.55
CA LEU A 215 -16.70 8.30 -2.42
C LEU A 215 -15.52 9.07 -1.81
N GLY A 216 -15.43 9.16 -0.49
CA GLY A 216 -14.42 9.96 0.20
C GLY A 216 -12.99 9.70 -0.28
N PRO A 217 -12.52 8.46 -0.33
CA PRO A 217 -11.19 8.15 -0.87
C PRO A 217 -10.99 8.63 -2.30
N ILE A 218 -11.96 8.44 -3.19
CA ILE A 218 -11.84 8.82 -4.60
C ILE A 218 -11.82 10.36 -4.76
N LEU A 219 -12.65 11.05 -4.01
CA LEU A 219 -12.68 12.53 -3.99
C LEU A 219 -11.36 13.09 -3.45
N PHE A 220 -10.75 12.44 -2.46
CA PHE A 220 -9.42 12.83 -1.98
C PHE A 220 -8.33 12.61 -3.03
N LEU A 221 -8.38 11.51 -3.81
CA LEU A 221 -7.45 11.31 -4.92
C LEU A 221 -7.53 12.47 -5.93
N ILE A 222 -8.75 12.91 -6.28
CA ILE A 222 -8.96 14.06 -7.17
C ILE A 222 -8.40 15.34 -6.55
N TYR A 223 -8.60 15.51 -5.24
CA TYR A 223 -8.17 16.71 -4.51
C TYR A 223 -6.64 16.90 -4.52
N ILE A 224 -5.86 15.82 -4.42
CA ILE A 224 -4.39 15.85 -4.36
C ILE A 224 -3.73 15.53 -5.72
N ASN A 225 -4.50 15.29 -6.75
CA ASN A 225 -4.03 14.73 -8.03
C ASN A 225 -2.97 15.57 -8.76
N ASP A 226 -3.00 16.87 -8.60
CA ASP A 226 -2.12 17.83 -9.25
C ASP A 226 -0.84 18.13 -8.44
N LEU A 227 -0.69 17.59 -7.22
CA LEU A 227 0.50 17.77 -6.40
C LEU A 227 1.80 17.39 -7.13
N PRO A 228 1.91 16.27 -7.85
CA PRO A 228 3.14 15.94 -8.56
C PRO A 228 3.56 16.94 -9.63
N LYS A 229 2.62 17.75 -10.12
CA LYS A 229 2.90 18.78 -11.14
C LYS A 229 3.48 20.08 -10.54
N CYS A 230 3.39 20.28 -9.22
CA CYS A 230 3.88 21.48 -8.58
C CYS A 230 5.38 21.43 -8.25
N THR A 231 6.03 20.29 -8.36
CA THR A 231 7.43 20.09 -7.98
C THR A 231 8.17 19.19 -8.97
N ASN A 232 9.48 19.37 -9.09
CA ASN A 232 10.36 18.49 -9.85
C ASN A 232 10.87 17.30 -9.02
N LEU A 233 10.55 17.22 -7.72
CA LEU A 233 10.88 16.06 -6.91
C LEU A 233 10.12 14.83 -7.41
N PHE A 234 10.79 13.71 -7.44
CA PHE A 234 10.11 12.44 -7.70
C PHE A 234 9.10 12.17 -6.58
N SER A 235 7.83 12.09 -6.95
CA SER A 235 6.71 12.00 -6.02
C SER A 235 6.08 10.62 -6.06
N LEU A 236 5.76 10.06 -4.90
CA LEU A 236 4.98 8.84 -4.74
C LEU A 236 3.83 9.13 -3.78
N LEU A 237 2.61 8.93 -4.25
CA LEU A 237 1.38 9.17 -3.50
C LEU A 237 0.70 7.84 -3.19
N PHE A 238 0.32 7.64 -1.94
CA PHE A 238 -0.56 6.56 -1.54
C PHE A 238 -1.67 7.12 -0.64
N ALA A 239 -2.73 7.57 -1.25
CA ALA A 239 -3.77 8.38 -0.62
C ALA A 239 -3.18 9.68 -0.03
N ASP A 240 -3.22 9.84 1.29
CA ASP A 240 -2.66 10.95 2.05
C ASP A 240 -1.16 10.83 2.32
N ASP A 241 -0.60 9.61 2.27
CA ASP A 241 0.83 9.40 2.39
C ASP A 241 1.55 9.93 1.13
N THR A 242 2.34 10.98 1.29
CA THR A 242 3.12 11.61 0.23
C THR A 242 4.61 11.43 0.50
N THR A 243 5.33 10.85 -0.46
CA THR A 243 6.78 10.68 -0.37
C THR A 243 7.45 11.38 -1.56
N LEU A 244 8.45 12.20 -1.25
CA LEU A 244 9.18 12.99 -2.23
C LEU A 244 10.66 12.63 -2.17
N SER A 245 11.33 12.54 -3.31
CA SER A 245 12.77 12.22 -3.33
C SER A 245 13.52 12.90 -4.46
N ASP A 246 14.79 13.14 -4.21
CA ASP A 246 15.74 13.58 -5.23
C ASP A 246 17.12 13.01 -4.96
N SER A 247 18.03 13.06 -5.99
CA SER A 247 19.35 12.46 -5.90
C SER A 247 20.36 13.26 -6.72
N ASP A 248 21.56 13.49 -6.15
CA ASP A 248 22.65 14.19 -6.82
C ASP A 248 24.01 13.65 -6.36
N ASN A 249 25.07 13.92 -7.15
CA ASN A 249 26.46 13.64 -6.74
C ASN A 249 26.95 14.66 -5.71
N ASP A 250 26.49 15.91 -5.82
CA ASP A 250 26.82 17.00 -4.90
C ASP A 250 25.72 17.15 -3.84
N ILE A 251 26.10 16.96 -2.58
CA ILE A 251 25.15 17.01 -1.45
C ILE A 251 24.64 18.43 -1.19
N GLN A 252 25.43 19.46 -1.40
CA GLN A 252 25.02 20.86 -1.16
C GLN A 252 24.02 21.31 -2.23
N LEU A 253 24.27 20.94 -3.48
CA LEU A 253 23.34 21.18 -4.58
C LEU A 253 22.03 20.43 -4.37
N LEU A 254 22.09 19.18 -3.89
CA LEU A 254 20.92 18.38 -3.56
C LEU A 254 20.07 19.04 -2.48
N ILE A 255 20.68 19.47 -1.37
CA ILE A 255 20.00 20.14 -0.25
C ILE A 255 19.31 21.44 -0.73
N SER A 256 20.01 22.27 -1.48
CA SER A 256 19.48 23.53 -2.02
C SER A 256 18.27 23.28 -2.92
N ARG A 257 18.39 22.32 -3.84
CA ARG A 257 17.30 21.96 -4.77
C ARG A 257 16.10 21.37 -4.04
N VAL A 258 16.32 20.44 -3.11
CA VAL A 258 15.26 19.83 -2.31
C VAL A 258 14.53 20.90 -1.50
N ASN A 259 15.23 21.83 -0.83
CA ASN A 259 14.59 22.93 -0.11
C ASN A 259 13.75 23.83 -1.03
N THR A 260 14.26 24.15 -2.21
CA THR A 260 13.54 24.99 -3.19
C THR A 260 12.28 24.32 -3.67
N GLU A 261 12.35 23.05 -4.05
CA GLU A 261 11.21 22.29 -4.54
C GLU A 261 10.21 21.97 -3.43
N PHE A 262 10.68 21.68 -2.22
CA PHE A 262 9.80 21.40 -1.09
C PHE A 262 9.01 22.65 -0.64
N ARG A 263 9.54 23.87 -0.81
CA ARG A 263 8.77 25.12 -0.63
C ARG A 263 7.56 25.19 -1.57
N LYS A 264 7.67 24.73 -2.82
CA LYS A 264 6.53 24.66 -3.75
C LYS A 264 5.46 23.70 -3.24
N VAL A 265 5.88 22.54 -2.72
CA VAL A 265 4.97 21.53 -2.15
C VAL A 265 4.27 22.06 -0.90
N THR A 266 4.98 22.74 0.00
CA THR A 266 4.35 23.35 1.19
C THR A 266 3.40 24.47 0.81
N HIS A 267 3.73 25.26 -0.21
CA HIS A 267 2.84 26.27 -0.78
C HIS A 267 1.57 25.62 -1.38
N TYR A 268 1.73 24.53 -2.14
CA TYR A 268 0.62 23.75 -2.69
C TYR A 268 -0.33 23.29 -1.59
N PHE A 269 0.18 22.70 -0.51
CA PHE A 269 -0.68 22.29 0.61
C PHE A 269 -1.42 23.46 1.22
N ARG A 270 -0.76 24.63 1.39
CA ARG A 270 -1.38 25.83 1.93
C ARG A 270 -2.55 26.35 1.08
N ILE A 271 -2.36 26.51 -0.23
CA ILE A 271 -3.42 27.00 -1.13
C ILE A 271 -4.58 26.00 -1.22
N ASN A 272 -4.30 24.70 -1.11
CA ASN A 272 -5.32 23.65 -1.04
C ASN A 272 -5.87 23.45 0.39
N LYS A 273 -5.57 24.33 1.34
CA LYS A 273 -6.04 24.25 2.74
C LYS A 273 -5.74 22.91 3.42
N LEU A 274 -4.69 22.22 2.99
CA LEU A 274 -4.14 21.03 3.63
C LEU A 274 -2.99 21.44 4.56
N SER A 275 -2.87 20.77 5.70
CA SER A 275 -1.82 21.06 6.69
C SER A 275 -0.89 19.88 6.86
N LEU A 276 0.41 20.11 6.73
CA LEU A 276 1.45 19.15 7.12
C LEU A 276 1.51 19.02 8.65
N HIS A 277 1.85 17.84 9.12
CA HIS A 277 2.16 17.59 10.53
C HIS A 277 3.68 17.71 10.72
N PRO A 278 4.21 18.81 11.31
CA PRO A 278 5.65 19.04 11.37
C PRO A 278 6.41 17.90 12.07
N ASP A 279 5.93 17.46 13.23
CA ASP A 279 6.61 16.44 14.03
C ASP A 279 6.62 15.05 13.39
N LYS A 280 5.72 14.78 12.44
CA LYS A 280 5.62 13.50 11.74
C LYS A 280 6.18 13.54 10.33
N THR A 281 6.26 14.72 9.72
CA THR A 281 6.99 14.89 8.46
C THR A 281 8.48 14.77 8.75
N LYS A 282 9.13 13.79 8.13
CA LYS A 282 10.53 13.46 8.39
C LYS A 282 11.27 13.29 7.08
N PHE A 283 12.59 13.49 7.09
CA PHE A 283 13.41 13.13 5.95
C PHE A 283 14.50 12.12 6.33
N MET A 284 14.97 11.40 5.33
CA MET A 284 16.08 10.46 5.45
C MET A 284 17.07 10.67 4.33
N LEU A 285 18.37 10.67 4.67
CA LEU A 285 19.47 10.72 3.73
C LEU A 285 20.00 9.31 3.47
N PHE A 286 20.17 8.98 2.21
CA PHE A 286 20.78 7.74 1.73
C PHE A 286 22.10 8.08 1.03
N SER A 287 23.19 7.46 1.45
CA SER A 287 24.53 7.68 0.88
C SER A 287 25.43 6.48 1.15
N THR A 288 26.34 6.18 0.25
CA THR A 288 27.44 5.25 0.49
C THR A 288 28.58 5.90 1.28
N ASN A 289 28.64 7.23 1.35
CA ASN A 289 29.66 7.99 2.08
C ASN A 289 29.19 8.24 3.52
N LYS A 290 29.89 7.64 4.49
CA LYS A 290 29.58 7.78 5.92
C LYS A 290 29.75 9.21 6.46
N THR A 291 30.70 9.98 5.91
CA THR A 291 30.91 11.38 6.31
C THR A 291 29.70 12.24 5.96
N VAL A 292 29.10 12.02 4.80
CA VAL A 292 27.91 12.74 4.34
C VAL A 292 26.67 12.37 5.18
N ILE A 293 26.56 11.13 5.63
CA ILE A 293 25.46 10.70 6.49
C ILE A 293 25.43 11.47 7.82
N ASN A 294 26.59 11.93 8.29
CA ASN A 294 26.73 12.65 9.57
C ASN A 294 26.61 14.17 9.42
N LEU A 295 26.41 14.71 8.20
CA LEU A 295 26.18 16.13 8.00
C LEU A 295 24.89 16.59 8.66
N ASP A 296 24.95 17.77 9.29
CA ASP A 296 23.75 18.44 9.78
C ASP A 296 23.02 19.09 8.59
N ILE A 297 21.86 18.54 8.25
CA ILE A 297 21.06 18.96 7.11
C ILE A 297 19.77 19.57 7.61
N GLU A 298 19.52 20.80 7.23
CA GLU A 298 18.28 21.49 7.54
C GLU A 298 17.35 21.53 6.33
N LEU A 299 16.14 21.00 6.49
CA LEU A 299 15.03 21.15 5.54
C LEU A 299 13.90 21.92 6.22
N PHE A 300 13.28 22.84 5.50
CA PHE A 300 12.30 23.76 6.07
C PHE A 300 10.88 23.54 5.53
N ILE A 301 9.90 23.49 6.44
CA ILE A 301 8.48 23.61 6.14
C ILE A 301 8.11 25.09 6.26
N ASN A 302 7.73 25.74 5.17
CA ASN A 302 7.26 27.11 5.19
C ASN A 302 5.79 27.16 5.64
N ASN A 303 5.55 27.01 6.94
CA ASN A 303 4.22 27.11 7.57
C ASN A 303 3.98 28.51 8.13
N ASN A 304 3.82 29.53 7.30
CA ASN A 304 3.26 30.80 7.73
C ASN A 304 1.76 30.63 7.99
N SER A 305 1.39 29.95 9.08
CA SER A 305 0.06 30.06 9.65
C SER A 305 0.02 31.36 10.43
N PRO A 306 -0.87 32.33 10.10
CA PRO A 306 -0.99 33.55 10.88
C PRO A 306 -1.37 33.22 12.33
N GLY A 307 -0.56 33.65 13.28
CA GLY A 307 -0.91 33.67 14.70
C GLY A 307 -0.22 32.70 15.65
N VAL A 308 0.77 31.89 15.23
CA VAL A 308 1.52 31.03 16.15
C VAL A 308 3.01 31.33 16.05
N VAL A 309 3.52 32.10 17.00
CA VAL A 309 4.97 32.29 17.22
C VAL A 309 5.48 31.01 17.91
N ARG A 310 6.23 30.17 17.22
CA ARG A 310 6.99 29.05 17.80
C ARG A 310 8.47 29.28 17.50
N GLU A 311 9.31 28.97 18.45
CA GLU A 311 10.76 28.88 18.25
C GLU A 311 11.03 27.83 17.15
N ASN A 312 11.56 28.24 16.01
CA ASN A 312 11.87 27.47 14.81
C ASN A 312 10.71 26.58 14.24
N PRO A 313 9.56 27.16 13.82
CA PRO A 313 8.37 26.40 13.44
C PRO A 313 8.44 25.69 12.08
N ASN A 314 9.53 25.84 11.34
CA ASN A 314 9.61 25.51 9.92
C ASN A 314 10.61 24.39 9.58
N LEU A 315 11.23 23.76 10.59
CA LEU A 315 12.22 22.73 10.38
C LEU A 315 11.56 21.35 10.17
N VAL A 316 11.94 20.65 9.10
CA VAL A 316 11.64 19.22 8.92
C VAL A 316 12.70 18.43 9.68
N HIS A 317 12.30 17.75 10.73
CA HIS A 317 13.23 16.96 11.51
C HIS A 317 13.81 15.80 10.69
N ARG A 318 15.12 15.65 10.75
CA ARG A 318 15.78 14.45 10.26
C ARG A 318 15.29 13.24 11.06
N MET A 319 15.17 12.10 10.37
CA MET A 319 14.87 10.86 11.03
C MET A 319 16.09 10.40 11.81
N GLU A 320 16.00 10.53 13.14
CA GLU A 320 16.98 9.98 14.07
C GLU A 320 16.67 8.48 14.29
N THR A 321 16.92 7.96 15.43
CA THR A 321 16.61 6.55 15.76
C THR A 321 15.13 6.32 15.98
N VAL A 322 14.54 5.25 15.40
CA VAL A 322 13.13 4.87 15.63
C VAL A 322 12.96 4.17 16.98
N ASP A 323 14.03 3.58 17.49
CA ASP A 323 14.05 2.81 18.74
C ASP A 323 15.34 3.09 19.49
N THR A 324 15.21 3.46 20.77
CA THR A 324 16.34 3.74 21.68
C THR A 324 17.28 2.53 21.83
N ASN A 325 16.78 1.32 21.57
CA ASN A 325 17.56 0.08 21.67
C ASN A 325 18.25 -0.35 20.36
N SER A 326 17.89 0.21 19.21
CA SER A 326 18.40 -0.26 17.91
C SER A 326 19.57 0.56 17.36
N ASN A 327 19.76 1.79 17.79
CA ASN A 327 20.72 2.77 17.23
C ASN A 327 20.70 2.88 15.68
N ILE A 328 19.63 2.40 15.01
CA ILE A 328 19.48 2.42 13.57
C ILE A 328 18.34 3.37 13.23
N PRO A 329 18.59 4.48 12.51
CA PRO A 329 17.49 5.30 11.99
C PRO A 329 16.70 4.48 10.98
N ALA A 330 15.39 4.46 11.11
CA ALA A 330 14.53 3.76 10.17
C ALA A 330 13.18 4.46 10.02
N MET A 331 12.69 4.60 8.80
CA MET A 331 11.40 5.21 8.51
C MET A 331 10.39 4.16 8.06
N ARG A 332 9.22 4.19 8.66
CA ARG A 332 8.11 3.34 8.24
C ARG A 332 7.41 3.94 7.02
N PHE A 333 7.59 3.32 5.87
CA PHE A 333 6.89 3.65 4.62
C PHE A 333 5.94 2.51 4.25
N LEU A 334 4.66 2.77 4.19
CA LEU A 334 3.60 1.81 3.84
C LEU A 334 3.74 0.45 4.54
N GLY A 335 4.15 0.48 5.82
CA GLY A 335 4.26 -0.73 6.64
C GLY A 335 5.62 -1.42 6.68
N VAL A 336 6.56 -1.04 5.80
CA VAL A 336 7.95 -1.50 5.79
C VAL A 336 8.87 -0.43 6.38
N PHE A 337 9.86 -0.83 7.18
CA PHE A 337 10.87 0.08 7.71
C PHE A 337 12.08 0.12 6.78
N PHE A 338 12.32 1.28 6.18
CA PHE A 338 13.50 1.60 5.39
C PHE A 338 14.57 2.19 6.30
N ASP A 339 15.79 1.72 6.16
CA ASP A 339 16.97 2.28 6.84
C ASP A 339 17.95 2.86 5.80
N PRO A 340 18.87 3.79 6.19
CA PRO A 340 19.78 4.43 5.24
C PRO A 340 20.70 3.48 4.46
N ALA A 341 20.95 2.30 5.02
CA ALA A 341 21.76 1.26 4.38
C ALA A 341 20.94 0.28 3.52
N LEU A 342 19.61 0.40 3.51
CA LEU A 342 18.66 -0.50 2.82
C LEU A 342 18.89 -1.99 3.14
N ASN A 343 19.37 -2.29 4.35
CA ASN A 343 19.65 -3.67 4.78
C ASN A 343 18.45 -4.35 5.46
N PHE A 344 17.40 -3.58 5.76
CA PHE A 344 16.13 -4.02 6.36
C PHE A 344 16.28 -4.77 7.69
N LYS A 345 17.42 -4.67 8.37
CA LYS A 345 17.68 -5.35 9.64
C LYS A 345 16.62 -5.03 10.69
N TYR A 346 16.33 -3.74 10.87
CA TYR A 346 15.30 -3.29 11.82
C TYR A 346 13.91 -3.81 11.45
N HIS A 347 13.56 -3.79 10.16
CA HIS A 347 12.28 -4.33 9.68
C HIS A 347 12.13 -5.82 10.00
N VAL A 348 13.16 -6.62 9.73
CA VAL A 348 13.15 -8.06 10.03
C VAL A 348 13.06 -8.31 11.53
N GLN A 349 13.72 -7.52 12.38
CA GLN A 349 13.58 -7.61 13.85
C GLN A 349 12.13 -7.37 14.30
N GLN A 350 11.44 -6.39 13.70
CA GLN A 350 10.02 -6.14 13.97
C GLN A 350 9.12 -7.31 13.51
N ILE A 351 9.41 -7.91 12.34
CA ILE A 351 8.72 -9.13 11.88
C ILE A 351 8.98 -10.26 12.87
N MET A 352 10.22 -10.53 13.25
CA MET A 352 10.61 -11.59 14.20
C MET A 352 9.89 -11.49 15.54
N SER A 353 9.71 -10.27 16.04
CA SER A 353 8.95 -10.01 17.26
C SER A 353 7.47 -10.39 17.11
N LYS A 354 6.84 -10.03 15.97
CA LYS A 354 5.44 -10.40 15.68
C LYS A 354 5.29 -11.92 15.50
N LEU A 355 6.21 -12.55 14.77
CA LEU A 355 6.22 -14.00 14.58
C LEU A 355 6.40 -14.76 15.91
N SER A 356 7.21 -14.23 16.82
CA SER A 356 7.40 -14.83 18.17
C SER A 356 6.11 -14.79 18.99
N ARG A 357 5.37 -13.67 18.95
CA ARG A 357 4.05 -13.55 19.59
C ARG A 357 3.03 -14.52 18.97
N ALA A 358 2.98 -14.61 17.64
CA ALA A 358 2.10 -15.56 16.94
C ALA A 358 2.46 -17.01 17.30
N LEU A 359 3.74 -17.35 17.37
CA LEU A 359 4.21 -18.67 17.78
C LEU A 359 3.83 -19.00 19.22
N TYR A 360 3.92 -18.04 20.13
CA TYR A 360 3.47 -18.21 21.52
C TYR A 360 1.97 -18.56 21.55
N ILE A 361 1.12 -17.80 20.84
CA ILE A 361 -0.31 -18.08 20.76
C ILE A 361 -0.57 -19.49 20.22
N LEU A 362 0.06 -19.87 19.09
CA LEU A 362 -0.09 -21.21 18.51
C LEU A 362 0.28 -22.33 19.51
N ARG A 363 1.36 -22.14 20.29
CA ARG A 363 1.79 -23.10 21.32
C ARG A 363 0.79 -23.22 22.47
N THR A 364 0.22 -22.10 22.91
CA THR A 364 -0.77 -22.08 24.00
C THR A 364 -2.03 -22.84 23.62
N VAL A 365 -2.50 -22.67 22.38
CA VAL A 365 -3.79 -23.28 21.96
C VAL A 365 -3.65 -24.63 21.24
N LYS A 366 -2.43 -25.14 21.03
CA LYS A 366 -2.19 -26.36 20.22
C LYS A 366 -2.94 -27.60 20.69
N ASN A 367 -3.13 -27.76 22.01
CA ASN A 367 -3.81 -28.90 22.61
C ASN A 367 -5.35 -28.72 22.67
N LEU A 368 -5.83 -27.49 22.40
CA LEU A 368 -7.25 -27.14 22.47
C LEU A 368 -7.92 -27.14 21.10
N LEU A 369 -7.12 -27.05 20.02
CA LEU A 369 -7.63 -26.85 18.66
C LEU A 369 -7.19 -27.97 17.71
N THR A 370 -8.00 -28.19 16.68
CA THR A 370 -7.66 -29.16 15.63
C THR A 370 -6.51 -28.63 14.77
N PRO A 371 -5.73 -29.52 14.10
CA PRO A 371 -4.68 -29.09 13.17
C PRO A 371 -5.17 -28.18 12.04
N HIS A 372 -6.42 -28.35 11.58
CA HIS A 372 -7.04 -27.50 10.59
C HIS A 372 -7.23 -26.06 11.11
N THR A 373 -7.75 -25.91 12.33
CA THR A 373 -7.93 -24.61 12.97
C THR A 373 -6.58 -23.94 13.26
N LEU A 374 -5.58 -24.71 13.71
CA LEU A 374 -4.22 -24.22 13.90
C LEU A 374 -3.58 -23.74 12.59
N LYS A 375 -3.83 -24.42 11.45
CA LYS A 375 -3.43 -23.97 10.11
C LYS A 375 -4.08 -22.63 9.76
N SER A 376 -5.36 -22.43 10.07
CA SER A 376 -6.06 -21.17 9.86
C SER A 376 -5.47 -20.04 10.70
N LEU A 377 -5.15 -20.30 11.99
CA LEU A 377 -4.45 -19.36 12.86
C LEU A 377 -3.04 -19.03 12.37
N TYR A 378 -2.32 -20.00 11.82
CA TYR A 378 -1.02 -19.75 11.19
C TYR A 378 -1.14 -18.74 10.04
N TYR A 379 -2.11 -18.88 9.15
CA TYR A 379 -2.29 -17.94 8.04
C TYR A 379 -2.66 -16.54 8.53
N THR A 380 -3.50 -16.43 9.55
CA THR A 380 -3.98 -15.12 10.04
C THR A 380 -2.99 -14.40 10.95
N LEU A 381 -2.25 -15.11 11.80
CA LEU A 381 -1.39 -14.50 12.82
C LEU A 381 0.11 -14.52 12.47
N PHE A 382 0.55 -15.50 11.69
CA PHE A 382 1.96 -15.72 11.38
C PHE A 382 2.29 -15.39 9.93
N HIS A 383 1.63 -16.08 9.00
CA HIS A 383 1.93 -16.01 7.57
C HIS A 383 1.72 -14.61 6.99
N CYS A 384 0.67 -13.91 7.39
CA CYS A 384 0.38 -12.56 6.94
C CYS A 384 1.53 -11.57 7.21
N HIS A 385 2.23 -11.71 8.35
CA HIS A 385 3.39 -10.88 8.66
C HIS A 385 4.63 -11.29 7.88
N LEU A 386 4.75 -12.56 7.54
CA LEU A 386 5.89 -13.10 6.81
C LEU A 386 5.90 -12.70 5.33
N ILE A 387 4.71 -12.64 4.71
CA ILE A 387 4.59 -12.41 3.26
C ILE A 387 4.41 -10.94 2.87
N TYR A 388 4.07 -10.05 3.82
CA TYR A 388 3.80 -8.66 3.48
C TYR A 388 5.01 -7.98 2.85
N ALA A 389 4.83 -7.46 1.63
CA ALA A 389 5.85 -6.74 0.86
C ALA A 389 7.18 -7.51 0.70
N MET A 390 7.14 -8.84 0.61
CA MET A 390 8.34 -9.69 0.49
C MET A 390 9.33 -9.21 -0.57
N PRO A 391 8.94 -8.86 -1.79
CA PRO A 391 9.90 -8.44 -2.83
C PRO A 391 10.75 -7.21 -2.44
N ILE A 392 10.32 -6.45 -1.41
CA ILE A 392 11.02 -5.23 -1.00
C ILE A 392 12.14 -5.54 0.00
N TRP A 393 11.85 -6.25 1.07
CA TRP A 393 12.76 -6.39 2.21
C TRP A 393 13.55 -7.71 2.23
N THR A 394 13.23 -8.67 1.36
CA THR A 394 13.96 -9.95 1.30
C THR A 394 15.35 -9.84 0.65
N ILE A 395 15.75 -8.66 0.23
CA ILE A 395 17.15 -8.33 -0.11
C ILE A 395 18.06 -8.27 1.14
N CYS A 396 17.49 -8.41 2.33
CA CYS A 396 18.23 -8.46 3.59
C CYS A 396 19.24 -9.61 3.63
N ASN A 397 20.16 -9.55 4.60
CA ASN A 397 21.20 -10.55 4.82
C ASN A 397 20.63 -11.98 4.90
N LEU A 398 21.34 -12.95 4.32
CA LEU A 398 20.98 -14.38 4.31
C LEU A 398 20.79 -14.95 5.72
N GLN A 399 21.54 -14.48 6.73
CA GLN A 399 21.37 -14.94 8.11
C GLN A 399 19.98 -14.56 8.64
N LEU A 400 19.51 -13.35 8.38
CA LEU A 400 18.17 -12.92 8.76
C LEU A 400 17.07 -13.75 8.06
N GLN A 401 17.30 -14.11 6.80
CA GLN A 401 16.39 -15.01 6.08
C GLN A 401 16.37 -16.43 6.69
N LYS A 402 17.53 -16.95 7.11
CA LYS A 402 17.62 -18.24 7.82
C LYS A 402 16.84 -18.20 9.13
N ASP A 403 16.99 -17.13 9.92
CA ASP A 403 16.30 -16.97 11.20
C ASP A 403 14.78 -16.97 11.03
N LEU A 404 14.26 -16.28 9.99
CA LEU A 404 12.83 -16.27 9.64
C LEU A 404 12.35 -17.67 9.23
N HIS A 405 13.15 -18.40 8.45
CA HIS A 405 12.83 -19.78 8.07
C HIS A 405 12.79 -20.73 9.28
N ILE A 406 13.72 -20.59 10.22
CA ILE A 406 13.72 -21.34 11.48
C ILE A 406 12.44 -21.07 12.27
N LYS A 407 12.02 -19.80 12.38
CA LYS A 407 10.75 -19.43 13.03
C LYS A 407 9.55 -20.09 12.34
N GLN A 408 9.54 -20.13 11.01
CA GLN A 408 8.49 -20.81 10.25
C GLN A 408 8.45 -22.31 10.54
N LYS A 409 9.61 -22.98 10.56
CA LYS A 409 9.72 -24.41 10.93
C LYS A 409 9.17 -24.67 12.35
N MET A 410 9.45 -23.78 13.32
CA MET A 410 8.91 -23.89 14.66
C MET A 410 7.38 -23.82 14.68
N ALA A 411 6.78 -22.93 13.89
CA ALA A 411 5.33 -22.85 13.79
C ALA A 411 4.72 -24.13 13.20
N LEU A 412 5.31 -24.69 12.15
CA LEU A 412 4.84 -25.94 11.54
C LEU A 412 4.96 -27.14 12.50
N ARG A 413 6.08 -27.25 13.25
CA ARG A 413 6.20 -28.28 14.29
C ARG A 413 5.09 -28.18 15.33
N THR A 414 4.75 -26.96 15.73
CA THR A 414 3.66 -26.72 16.67
C THR A 414 2.31 -27.20 16.12
N ILE A 415 2.01 -26.91 14.85
CA ILE A 415 0.74 -27.30 14.18
C ILE A 415 0.64 -28.81 14.01
N ALA A 416 1.75 -29.45 13.66
CA ALA A 416 1.78 -30.89 13.36
C ALA A 416 2.08 -31.76 14.59
N GLY A 417 2.27 -31.18 15.78
CA GLY A 417 2.61 -31.93 17.00
C GLY A 417 3.99 -32.59 16.97
N LEU A 418 4.92 -32.09 16.16
CA LEU A 418 6.26 -32.65 15.99
C LEU A 418 7.21 -32.23 17.13
N LYS A 419 8.22 -33.05 17.38
CA LYS A 419 9.32 -32.74 18.31
C LYS A 419 10.27 -31.68 17.73
N TYR A 420 11.12 -31.11 18.57
CA TYR A 420 12.06 -30.04 18.18
C TYR A 420 12.99 -30.44 17.05
N ASN A 421 13.50 -31.68 17.06
CA ASN A 421 14.46 -32.19 16.06
C ASN A 421 13.82 -32.83 14.84
N ASP A 422 12.48 -32.97 14.80
CA ASP A 422 11.82 -33.62 13.67
C ASP A 422 11.95 -32.81 12.39
N HIS A 423 12.12 -33.51 11.27
CA HIS A 423 12.16 -32.90 9.95
C HIS A 423 10.83 -32.30 9.56
N THR A 424 10.84 -31.05 9.10
CA THR A 424 9.63 -30.30 8.77
C THR A 424 9.24 -30.38 7.29
N GLU A 425 10.11 -30.89 6.42
CA GLU A 425 9.86 -30.92 4.98
C GLU A 425 8.59 -31.69 4.57
N PRO A 426 8.34 -32.91 5.11
CA PRO A 426 7.09 -33.61 4.84
C PRO A 426 5.87 -32.82 5.30
N THR A 427 6.03 -32.04 6.41
CA THR A 427 4.96 -31.23 6.98
C THR A 427 4.61 -30.04 6.10
N PHE A 428 5.60 -29.38 5.50
CA PHE A 428 5.35 -28.33 4.51
C PHE A 428 4.46 -28.84 3.38
N LYS A 429 4.77 -30.03 2.83
CA LYS A 429 3.99 -30.65 1.77
C LYS A 429 2.59 -31.05 2.25
N LYS A 430 2.48 -31.76 3.39
CA LYS A 430 1.20 -32.20 3.96
C LYS A 430 0.26 -31.06 4.25
N LEU A 431 0.78 -29.94 4.75
CA LEU A 431 -0.01 -28.75 5.06
C LEU A 431 -0.18 -27.80 3.85
N GLU A 432 0.45 -28.10 2.71
CA GLU A 432 0.46 -27.25 1.51
C GLU A 432 0.94 -25.82 1.81
N ILE A 433 1.96 -25.70 2.68
CA ILE A 433 2.58 -24.44 3.03
C ILE A 433 3.96 -24.38 2.36
N LEU A 434 4.27 -23.27 1.69
CA LEU A 434 5.59 -23.10 1.08
C LEU A 434 6.63 -22.72 2.14
N PRO A 435 7.83 -23.33 2.12
CA PRO A 435 8.97 -22.89 2.89
C PRO A 435 9.35 -21.45 2.58
N PHE A 436 9.93 -20.73 3.55
CA PHE A 436 10.29 -19.32 3.39
C PHE A 436 11.15 -19.02 2.15
N PRO A 437 12.20 -19.81 1.79
CA PRO A 437 12.94 -19.56 0.55
C PRO A 437 12.08 -19.66 -0.70
N ASN A 438 11.17 -20.65 -0.75
CA ASN A 438 10.25 -20.81 -1.87
C ASN A 438 9.17 -19.70 -1.91
N LEU A 439 8.82 -19.12 -0.75
CA LEU A 439 7.94 -17.94 -0.71
C LEU A 439 8.62 -16.72 -1.34
N ILE A 440 9.93 -16.52 -1.13
CA ILE A 440 10.69 -15.45 -1.78
C ILE A 440 10.62 -15.61 -3.30
N GLU A 441 10.95 -16.78 -3.83
CA GLU A 441 10.87 -17.04 -5.28
C GLU A 441 9.44 -16.88 -5.79
N PHE A 442 8.45 -17.38 -5.05
CA PHE A 442 7.04 -17.30 -5.41
C PHE A 442 6.56 -15.85 -5.58
N PHE A 443 6.82 -14.97 -4.60
CA PHE A 443 6.39 -13.57 -4.68
C PHE A 443 7.18 -12.76 -5.71
N ASN A 444 8.44 -13.09 -5.92
CA ASN A 444 9.24 -12.50 -6.98
C ASN A 444 8.73 -12.88 -8.36
N LEU A 445 8.38 -14.14 -8.59
CA LEU A 445 7.79 -14.61 -9.84
C LEU A 445 6.39 -14.02 -10.09
N GLN A 446 5.58 -13.84 -9.03
CA GLN A 446 4.30 -13.14 -9.15
C GLN A 446 4.48 -11.69 -9.61
N PHE A 447 5.49 -11.00 -9.08
CA PHE A 447 5.80 -9.62 -9.49
C PHE A 447 6.27 -9.58 -10.94
N MET A 448 7.15 -10.53 -11.34
CA MET A 448 7.64 -10.64 -12.71
C MET A 448 6.53 -11.00 -13.70
N GLN A 449 5.61 -11.87 -13.34
CA GLN A 449 4.45 -12.17 -14.17
C GLN A 449 3.61 -10.90 -14.45
N GLN A 450 3.38 -10.08 -13.42
CA GLN A 450 2.67 -8.80 -13.61
C GLN A 450 3.44 -7.85 -14.52
N PHE A 451 4.78 -7.82 -14.42
CA PHE A 451 5.64 -7.02 -15.28
C PHE A 451 5.58 -7.50 -16.74
N VAL A 452 5.81 -8.78 -16.99
CA VAL A 452 5.84 -9.37 -18.35
C VAL A 452 4.47 -9.27 -19.03
N GLN A 453 3.38 -9.45 -18.27
CA GLN A 453 2.01 -9.32 -18.77
C GLN A 453 1.51 -7.87 -18.87
N LYS A 454 2.34 -6.88 -18.54
CA LYS A 454 1.99 -5.44 -18.53
C LYS A 454 0.82 -5.09 -17.61
N PHE A 455 0.71 -5.79 -16.47
CA PHE A 455 -0.30 -5.53 -15.45
C PHE A 455 0.18 -4.58 -14.34
N LEU A 456 1.48 -4.21 -14.36
CA LEU A 456 1.99 -3.21 -13.44
C LEU A 456 1.47 -1.81 -13.80
N PRO A 457 1.34 -0.90 -12.81
CA PRO A 457 0.99 0.49 -13.05
C PRO A 457 1.91 1.17 -14.08
N GLU A 458 1.36 2.13 -14.82
CA GLU A 458 2.06 2.85 -15.90
C GLU A 458 3.37 3.51 -15.42
N ALA A 459 3.46 3.92 -14.15
CA ALA A 459 4.67 4.46 -13.55
C ALA A 459 5.91 3.53 -13.68
N PHE A 460 5.71 2.23 -13.88
CA PHE A 460 6.79 1.29 -14.14
C PHE A 460 7.30 1.34 -15.58
N ASN A 461 6.50 1.79 -16.54
CA ASN A 461 6.85 1.77 -17.96
C ASN A 461 8.07 2.64 -18.28
N SER A 462 8.22 3.80 -17.62
CA SER A 462 9.33 4.72 -17.86
C SER A 462 10.64 4.33 -17.17
N THR A 463 10.56 3.60 -16.06
CA THR A 463 11.73 3.32 -15.21
C THR A 463 12.23 1.87 -15.29
N TRP A 464 11.33 0.93 -15.55
CA TRP A 464 11.64 -0.50 -15.53
C TRP A 464 11.81 -1.09 -16.92
N ILE A 465 10.95 -0.73 -17.88
CA ILE A 465 10.99 -1.28 -19.24
C ILE A 465 12.31 -0.95 -19.93
N THR A 466 12.77 0.29 -19.81
CA THR A 466 14.05 0.72 -20.40
C THR A 466 15.27 0.06 -19.81
N ASN A 467 15.19 -0.44 -18.57
CA ASN A 467 16.31 -1.07 -17.87
C ASN A 467 16.32 -2.60 -18.00
N LEU A 468 15.17 -3.22 -18.28
CA LEU A 468 15.04 -4.68 -18.35
C LEU A 468 14.87 -5.23 -19.77
N ILE A 469 14.43 -4.40 -20.72
CA ILE A 469 14.37 -4.78 -22.14
C ILE A 469 15.71 -4.43 -22.77
N ARG A 470 16.34 -5.40 -23.45
CA ARG A 470 17.55 -5.15 -24.23
C ARG A 470 17.30 -4.01 -25.21
N ARG A 471 18.20 -3.04 -25.24
CA ARG A 471 18.26 -2.06 -26.32
C ARG A 471 18.56 -2.81 -27.62
N GLU A 472 17.58 -2.94 -28.48
CA GLU A 472 17.79 -3.25 -29.87
C GLU A 472 18.76 -2.21 -30.43
N GLY A 473 19.95 -2.61 -30.86
CA GLY A 473 20.86 -1.73 -31.59
C GLY A 473 22.24 -1.45 -31.01
N GLN A 474 22.70 -2.10 -29.91
CA GLN A 474 24.12 -2.09 -29.58
C GLN A 474 24.76 -3.42 -29.98
N SER A 475 25.54 -3.36 -31.08
CA SER A 475 26.36 -4.41 -31.62
C SER A 475 27.40 -4.88 -30.60
N MET A 476 27.08 -5.89 -29.81
CA MET A 476 28.03 -6.87 -29.31
C MET A 476 27.57 -8.21 -29.82
N GLN A 477 28.35 -8.79 -30.71
CA GLN A 477 28.24 -10.14 -31.25
C GLN A 477 28.40 -11.18 -30.13
N ILE A 478 27.40 -11.32 -29.27
CA ILE A 478 27.19 -12.51 -28.46
C ILE A 478 25.75 -12.91 -28.72
N SER A 479 25.59 -13.86 -29.64
CA SER A 479 24.36 -14.60 -29.88
C SER A 479 23.95 -15.28 -28.57
N LEU A 480 23.00 -14.69 -27.85
CA LEU A 480 22.34 -15.33 -26.71
C LEU A 480 21.20 -16.20 -27.26
N ARG A 481 21.04 -17.37 -26.69
CA ARG A 481 20.20 -18.47 -27.20
C ARG A 481 18.69 -18.21 -27.26
N ASN A 482 18.18 -17.09 -26.71
CA ASN A 482 16.76 -16.72 -26.77
C ASN A 482 16.58 -15.20 -26.86
N ASP A 483 15.82 -14.72 -27.84
CA ASP A 483 15.49 -13.29 -28.06
C ASP A 483 14.58 -12.69 -26.98
N ASN A 484 14.10 -13.49 -26.01
CA ASN A 484 13.17 -13.11 -24.95
C ASN A 484 13.81 -12.96 -23.57
N ASP A 485 15.14 -13.07 -23.44
CA ASP A 485 15.81 -12.99 -22.16
C ASP A 485 15.80 -11.55 -21.63
N LEU A 486 15.44 -11.39 -20.35
CA LEU A 486 15.44 -10.10 -19.68
C LEU A 486 16.87 -9.71 -19.28
N TYR A 487 17.21 -8.44 -19.46
CA TYR A 487 18.52 -7.93 -19.06
C TYR A 487 18.55 -7.61 -17.57
N ALA A 488 19.51 -8.18 -16.83
CA ALA A 488 19.80 -7.77 -15.46
C ALA A 488 20.91 -6.70 -15.47
N PRO A 489 20.65 -5.46 -15.01
CA PRO A 489 21.66 -4.42 -15.00
C PRO A 489 22.84 -4.79 -14.09
N PRO A 490 24.08 -4.38 -14.44
CA PRO A 490 25.26 -4.68 -13.64
C PRO A 490 25.16 -4.07 -12.24
N ALA A 491 25.58 -4.81 -11.23
CA ALA A 491 25.57 -4.41 -9.84
C ALA A 491 27.00 -4.16 -9.36
N ASN A 492 27.30 -2.90 -9.03
CA ASN A 492 28.64 -2.49 -8.55
C ASN A 492 28.80 -2.63 -7.03
N LEU A 493 27.70 -2.76 -6.30
CA LEU A 493 27.66 -2.89 -4.84
C LEU A 493 26.99 -4.21 -4.46
N SER A 494 27.40 -4.83 -3.36
CA SER A 494 26.75 -6.03 -2.81
C SER A 494 25.25 -5.79 -2.52
N LEU A 495 24.89 -4.56 -2.15
CA LEU A 495 23.50 -4.14 -1.99
C LEU A 495 22.72 -4.23 -3.31
N THR A 496 23.33 -3.79 -4.41
CA THR A 496 22.68 -3.77 -5.73
C THR A 496 22.65 -5.15 -6.39
N SER A 497 23.55 -6.06 -6.05
CA SER A 497 23.50 -7.45 -6.53
C SER A 497 22.28 -8.23 -6.04
N ASN A 498 21.78 -7.90 -4.84
CA ASN A 498 20.58 -8.51 -4.27
C ASN A 498 19.30 -7.71 -4.60
N HIS A 499 19.43 -6.58 -5.30
CA HIS A 499 18.30 -5.72 -5.64
C HIS A 499 17.33 -6.43 -6.60
N PRO A 500 16.00 -6.21 -6.48
CA PRO A 500 15.01 -6.83 -7.36
C PRO A 500 15.30 -6.64 -8.85
N LEU A 501 15.75 -5.47 -9.32
CA LEU A 501 16.11 -5.27 -10.73
C LEU A 501 17.21 -6.20 -11.23
N SER A 502 18.16 -6.57 -10.37
CA SER A 502 19.25 -7.46 -10.74
C SER A 502 18.88 -8.94 -10.57
N THR A 503 18.00 -9.25 -9.63
CA THR A 503 17.66 -10.65 -9.27
C THR A 503 16.39 -11.15 -9.95
N LEU A 504 15.37 -10.32 -10.14
CA LEU A 504 14.08 -10.72 -10.71
C LEU A 504 14.19 -11.27 -12.14
N PRO A 505 14.93 -10.62 -13.07
CA PRO A 505 15.14 -11.18 -14.40
C PRO A 505 15.78 -12.58 -14.34
N ILE A 506 16.83 -12.72 -13.52
CA ILE A 506 17.55 -13.99 -13.37
C ILE A 506 16.64 -15.08 -12.79
N ILE A 507 15.80 -14.75 -11.81
CA ILE A 507 14.82 -15.69 -11.23
C ILE A 507 13.80 -16.11 -12.28
N TRP A 508 13.30 -15.14 -13.07
CA TRP A 508 12.32 -15.41 -14.12
C TRP A 508 12.89 -16.29 -15.23
N ASP A 509 14.10 -16.01 -15.71
CA ASP A 509 14.73 -16.78 -16.79
C ASP A 509 15.09 -18.18 -16.35
N ARG A 510 15.54 -18.35 -15.09
CA ARG A 510 15.82 -19.67 -14.49
C ARG A 510 14.57 -20.50 -14.18
N PHE A 511 13.41 -19.88 -14.15
CA PHE A 511 12.15 -20.58 -13.91
C PHE A 511 11.83 -21.46 -15.12
N ALA A 512 11.99 -22.78 -14.97
CA ALA A 512 12.03 -23.73 -16.07
C ALA A 512 10.66 -24.14 -16.63
N ASP A 513 9.55 -23.82 -15.95
CA ASP A 513 8.22 -24.23 -16.38
C ASP A 513 7.55 -23.14 -17.24
N GLU A 514 7.81 -23.21 -18.54
CA GLU A 514 7.25 -22.27 -19.51
C GLU A 514 5.72 -22.30 -19.55
N ARG A 515 5.09 -23.44 -19.28
CA ARG A 515 3.62 -23.53 -19.25
C ARG A 515 3.04 -22.62 -18.19
N VAL A 516 3.69 -22.54 -17.02
CA VAL A 516 3.27 -21.62 -15.96
C VAL A 516 3.57 -20.17 -16.32
N LYS A 517 4.71 -19.87 -16.98
CA LYS A 517 5.06 -18.51 -17.42
C LYS A 517 4.00 -17.87 -18.31
N PHE A 518 3.36 -18.64 -19.18
CA PHE A 518 2.36 -18.12 -20.13
C PHE A 518 0.95 -17.96 -19.55
N ILE A 519 0.68 -18.34 -18.32
CA ILE A 519 -0.63 -18.15 -17.69
C ILE A 519 -0.87 -16.67 -17.44
N ARG A 520 -1.87 -16.09 -18.13
CA ARG A 520 -2.26 -14.68 -17.97
C ARG A 520 -3.16 -14.46 -16.75
N ASN A 521 -4.05 -15.41 -16.46
CA ASN A 521 -4.96 -15.32 -15.32
C ASN A 521 -4.17 -15.44 -14.01
N LYS A 522 -4.16 -14.38 -13.20
CA LYS A 522 -3.37 -14.32 -11.96
C LYS A 522 -3.74 -15.42 -10.95
N PRO A 523 -5.03 -15.66 -10.59
CA PRO A 523 -5.40 -16.77 -9.71
C PRO A 523 -4.93 -18.14 -10.19
N GLU A 524 -4.99 -18.40 -11.49
CA GLU A 524 -4.53 -19.65 -12.09
C GLU A 524 -3.01 -19.76 -12.07
N PHE A 525 -2.30 -18.67 -12.38
CA PHE A 525 -0.85 -18.57 -12.25
C PHE A 525 -0.40 -18.86 -10.82
N ASP A 526 -1.00 -18.20 -9.84
CA ASP A 526 -0.67 -18.37 -8.42
C ASP A 526 -0.87 -19.82 -7.95
N LYS A 527 -1.96 -20.45 -8.37
CA LYS A 527 -2.28 -21.85 -8.08
C LYS A 527 -1.26 -22.79 -8.72
N SER A 528 -0.97 -22.61 -9.99
CA SER A 528 -0.02 -23.43 -10.76
C SER A 528 1.40 -23.28 -10.23
N LEU A 529 1.83 -22.06 -9.93
CA LEU A 529 3.12 -21.76 -9.34
C LEU A 529 3.28 -22.40 -7.94
N LYS A 530 2.25 -22.30 -7.11
CA LYS A 530 2.24 -22.97 -5.80
C LYS A 530 2.38 -24.48 -5.94
N THR A 531 1.65 -25.08 -6.85
CA THR A 531 1.72 -26.53 -7.15
C THR A 531 3.11 -26.93 -7.63
N TYR A 532 3.72 -26.14 -8.51
CA TYR A 532 5.10 -26.34 -8.96
C TYR A 532 6.09 -26.41 -7.79
N PHE A 533 6.06 -25.43 -6.88
CA PHE A 533 6.94 -25.40 -5.72
C PHE A 533 6.67 -26.56 -4.75
N LEU A 534 5.43 -26.92 -4.50
CA LEU A 534 5.09 -28.07 -3.63
C LEU A 534 5.58 -29.40 -4.22
N ASN A 535 5.48 -29.57 -5.55
CA ASN A 535 6.00 -30.77 -6.23
C ASN A 535 7.53 -30.84 -6.21
N ARG A 536 8.21 -29.68 -6.27
CA ARG A 536 9.66 -29.59 -6.19
C ARG A 536 10.20 -30.01 -4.81
N LEU A 537 9.46 -29.77 -3.73
CA LEU A 537 9.84 -30.20 -2.37
C LEU A 537 10.06 -31.71 -2.29
N SER A 538 9.30 -32.51 -3.05
CA SER A 538 9.44 -33.98 -3.03
C SER A 538 10.62 -34.52 -3.84
N LYS A 539 11.20 -33.72 -4.74
CA LYS A 539 12.34 -34.13 -5.60
C LYS A 539 13.70 -33.79 -4.99
N HIS A 540 13.74 -33.02 -3.90
CA HIS A 540 14.99 -32.48 -3.33
C HIS A 540 15.70 -33.37 -2.32
N ILE A 541 15.26 -34.62 -2.13
CA ILE A 541 15.95 -35.59 -1.23
C ILE A 541 17.38 -35.89 -1.69
N THR A 542 17.74 -35.59 -2.95
CA THR A 542 19.02 -35.89 -3.58
C THR A 542 19.73 -34.72 -4.26
N CYS A 543 19.51 -33.49 -3.81
CA CYS A 543 20.14 -32.33 -4.45
C CYS A 543 21.61 -32.18 -4.04
N ASN A 544 22.52 -32.41 -4.96
CA ASN A 544 23.97 -32.19 -4.82
C ASN A 544 24.42 -30.77 -5.25
N ASN A 545 23.50 -29.85 -5.45
CA ASN A 545 23.85 -28.48 -5.86
C ASN A 545 24.20 -27.63 -4.63
N PRO A 546 25.46 -27.20 -4.41
CA PRO A 546 25.89 -26.39 -3.29
C PRO A 546 25.26 -24.97 -3.29
N PHE A 547 24.73 -24.51 -4.42
CA PHE A 547 24.08 -23.21 -4.58
C PHE A 547 22.54 -23.29 -4.62
N CYS A 548 21.95 -24.46 -4.35
CA CYS A 548 20.50 -24.57 -4.27
C CYS A 548 19.97 -23.77 -3.08
N PRO A 549 19.08 -22.78 -3.27
CA PRO A 549 18.52 -21.96 -2.18
C PRO A 549 17.90 -22.80 -1.07
N SER A 550 17.30 -23.95 -1.42
CA SER A 550 16.74 -24.89 -0.44
C SER A 550 17.81 -25.71 0.28
N CYS A 551 19.01 -25.89 -0.31
CA CYS A 551 20.11 -26.69 0.26
C CYS A 551 21.12 -25.84 1.02
N VAL A 552 21.44 -24.63 0.56
CA VAL A 552 22.32 -23.68 1.26
C VAL A 552 21.77 -23.32 2.65
N LEU A 553 20.46 -23.37 2.84
CA LEU A 553 19.81 -23.21 4.14
C LEU A 553 19.81 -24.51 5.00
N ARG A 554 20.34 -25.64 4.47
CA ARG A 554 20.46 -26.93 5.21
C ARG A 554 21.82 -27.13 5.88
N VAL A 555 22.87 -26.48 5.38
CA VAL A 555 24.24 -26.66 5.88
C VAL A 555 24.56 -25.54 6.86
N SER A 556 23.98 -25.63 8.03
CA SER A 556 24.50 -25.06 9.30
C SER A 556 23.58 -25.41 10.45
#